data_25bcd7fc497d094eb083c248cd3daacb
#
_entry.id   25bcd7fc497d094eb083c248cd3daacb
#
_cell.length_a   1.000
_cell.length_b   1.000
_cell.length_c   1.000
_cell.angle_alpha   90.00
_cell.angle_beta   90.00
_cell.angle_gamma   90.00
#
_symmetry.space_group_name_H-M   'P 1'
#
loop_
_entity.id
_entity.type
_entity.pdbx_description
1 polymer ?
#
loop_
_entity_poly.entity_id
_entity_poly.type
_entity_poly.pdbx_seq_one_letter_code
_entity_poly.pdbx_strand_id
1 'polypeptide(L)'
;MCIRDRDGPVKAREAWKTICSTWKRDPYAPLFYAMLLRDGFDGQGNPGEGQKEAVRVVEDVLKERPGSQAALFMRALLEEVAPSISPATVETARRAVSANPFSASAHHLLGHCLFRTGDYEGASAAFKESENLCLAWEKAENVSPALDDAYFRSILYRAVSEFCAGRYKRAEAIASRAASVPLDKKHPLAPGTLLQLWEARTLPARLMLARPGLPRQALVLKAFPGPLPKGFPDLSNGMTAVASQYMGACYAARQGRTDAVASAFDKMSGILRLLMDGADAARRQMSVSYWARCLQTGSLYSSEIRSLMFPDSANVWMSEAIRSQRFSSLLLPPVVPYPAEWVLARAYLKAGKFRECADMCEQALKRFPNHAGVLETLDKARSSGK
;
A
#
# COMPACT_ATOMS: atom_id res chain seq x y z
N MET A 1 -18.25 -7.58 10.92
CA MET A 1 -19.43 -8.02 10.15
C MET A 1 -19.28 -9.50 9.87
N CYS A 2 -20.18 -10.33 10.39
CA CYS A 2 -20.03 -11.78 10.38
C CYS A 2 -20.21 -12.33 8.95
N ILE A 3 -19.27 -13.11 8.45
CA ILE A 3 -19.23 -13.70 7.09
C ILE A 3 -20.45 -14.65 6.82
N ARG A 4 -21.28 -14.92 7.82
CA ARG A 4 -22.44 -15.83 7.71
C ARG A 4 -23.71 -15.21 7.15
N ASP A 5 -23.81 -13.88 7.07
CA ASP A 5 -25.01 -13.23 6.53
C ASP A 5 -24.76 -12.82 5.06
N ARG A 6 -24.99 -13.74 4.13
CA ARG A 6 -24.91 -13.48 2.69
C ARG A 6 -25.91 -12.42 2.22
N ASP A 7 -27.00 -12.24 2.95
CA ASP A 7 -28.06 -11.29 2.61
C ASP A 7 -27.83 -9.91 3.22
N GLY A 8 -26.87 -9.76 4.13
CA GLY A 8 -26.60 -8.51 4.83
C GLY A 8 -26.35 -7.31 3.91
N PRO A 9 -25.52 -7.43 2.85
CA PRO A 9 -25.33 -6.34 1.89
C PRO A 9 -26.59 -5.99 1.09
N VAL A 10 -27.41 -6.97 0.73
CA VAL A 10 -28.66 -6.76 -0.02
C VAL A 10 -29.67 -6.03 0.87
N LYS A 11 -29.92 -6.53 2.06
CA LYS A 11 -30.81 -5.91 3.05
C LYS A 11 -30.37 -4.48 3.40
N ALA A 12 -29.06 -4.27 3.54
CA ALA A 12 -28.50 -2.94 3.78
C ALA A 12 -28.80 -1.97 2.64
N ARG A 13 -28.64 -2.40 1.37
CA ARG A 13 -28.98 -1.59 0.19
C ARG A 13 -30.46 -1.21 0.16
N GLU A 14 -31.36 -2.17 0.42
CA GLU A 14 -32.80 -1.93 0.46
C GLU A 14 -33.17 -0.94 1.59
N ALA A 15 -32.61 -1.13 2.78
CA ALA A 15 -32.83 -0.23 3.90
C ALA A 15 -32.37 1.20 3.57
N TRP A 16 -31.17 1.38 3.03
CA TRP A 16 -30.67 2.69 2.65
C TRP A 16 -31.43 3.32 1.48
N LYS A 17 -31.91 2.53 0.53
CA LYS A 17 -32.81 3.01 -0.54
C LYS A 17 -34.12 3.57 0.05
N THR A 18 -34.70 2.88 1.05
CA THR A 18 -35.87 3.34 1.78
C THR A 18 -35.57 4.61 2.55
N ILE A 19 -34.44 4.70 3.25
CA ILE A 19 -34.00 5.91 3.97
C ILE A 19 -33.89 7.10 3.00
N CYS A 20 -33.23 6.92 1.85
CA CYS A 20 -33.10 7.97 0.84
C CYS A 20 -34.46 8.47 0.30
N SER A 21 -35.42 7.56 0.11
CA SER A 21 -36.76 7.91 -0.36
C SER A 21 -37.61 8.63 0.71
N THR A 22 -37.41 8.29 1.99
CA THR A 22 -38.13 8.86 3.13
C THR A 22 -37.55 10.21 3.53
N TRP A 23 -36.22 10.30 3.59
CA TRP A 23 -35.47 11.48 4.06
C TRP A 23 -34.81 12.22 2.88
N LYS A 24 -35.62 12.64 1.91
CA LYS A 24 -35.18 13.25 0.63
C LYS A 24 -34.24 14.46 0.79
N ARG A 25 -34.25 15.13 1.95
CA ARG A 25 -33.42 16.31 2.23
C ARG A 25 -32.13 15.99 2.98
N ASP A 26 -31.93 14.73 3.41
CA ASP A 26 -30.70 14.33 4.07
C ASP A 26 -29.55 14.26 3.04
N PRO A 27 -28.47 15.06 3.20
CA PRO A 27 -27.37 15.09 2.23
C PRO A 27 -26.43 13.89 2.34
N TYR A 28 -26.48 13.15 3.42
CA TYR A 28 -25.55 12.04 3.71
C TYR A 28 -26.13 10.68 3.36
N ALA A 29 -27.44 10.49 3.52
CA ALA A 29 -28.09 9.21 3.22
C ALA A 29 -27.79 8.70 1.79
N PRO A 30 -27.86 9.52 0.72
CA PRO A 30 -27.46 9.09 -0.61
C PRO A 30 -25.98 8.67 -0.70
N LEU A 31 -25.08 9.32 0.04
CA LEU A 31 -23.65 8.99 0.01
C LEU A 31 -23.37 7.63 0.66
N PHE A 32 -24.04 7.30 1.77
CA PHE A 32 -23.98 5.96 2.35
C PHE A 32 -24.57 4.91 1.43
N TYR A 33 -25.68 5.21 0.76
CA TYR A 33 -26.26 4.32 -0.24
C TYR A 33 -25.29 4.06 -1.39
N ALA A 34 -24.64 5.09 -1.93
CA ALA A 34 -23.63 4.97 -2.97
C ALA A 34 -22.45 4.07 -2.54
N MET A 35 -22.02 4.12 -1.28
CA MET A 35 -20.98 3.22 -0.75
C MET A 35 -21.39 1.74 -0.78
N LEU A 36 -22.67 1.44 -0.60
CA LEU A 36 -23.18 0.07 -0.63
C LEU A 36 -23.43 -0.44 -2.04
N LEU A 37 -23.63 0.46 -3.02
CA LEU A 37 -23.86 0.11 -4.41
C LEU A 37 -22.58 -0.31 -5.12
N ARG A 38 -21.44 0.29 -4.78
CA ARG A 38 -20.18 0.12 -5.51
C ARG A 38 -19.78 -1.34 -5.64
N ASP A 39 -19.51 -1.76 -6.86
CA ASP A 39 -19.01 -3.08 -7.25
C ASP A 39 -17.65 -3.00 -7.97
N GLY A 40 -17.13 -1.77 -8.18
CA GLY A 40 -15.80 -1.52 -8.71
C GLY A 40 -15.73 -1.52 -10.23
N PHE A 41 -14.56 -1.96 -10.74
CA PHE A 41 -14.23 -1.96 -12.17
C PHE A 41 -13.75 -3.35 -12.59
N ASP A 42 -13.96 -3.69 -13.84
CA ASP A 42 -13.39 -4.90 -14.45
C ASP A 42 -11.89 -4.73 -14.78
N GLY A 43 -11.28 -5.79 -15.33
CA GLY A 43 -9.86 -5.77 -15.70
C GLY A 43 -9.51 -4.81 -16.85
N GLN A 44 -10.49 -4.35 -17.62
CA GLN A 44 -10.37 -3.36 -18.70
C GLN A 44 -10.63 -1.93 -18.19
N GLY A 45 -11.09 -1.76 -16.97
CA GLY A 45 -11.41 -0.45 -16.40
C GLY A 45 -12.85 0.00 -16.64
N ASN A 46 -13.74 -0.88 -17.07
CA ASN A 46 -15.15 -0.56 -17.19
C ASN A 46 -15.81 -0.64 -15.80
N PRO A 47 -16.58 0.38 -15.39
CA PRO A 47 -17.30 0.35 -14.13
C PRO A 47 -18.44 -0.68 -14.19
N GLY A 48 -18.63 -1.43 -13.09
CA GLY A 48 -19.80 -2.27 -12.90
C GLY A 48 -21.09 -1.44 -12.83
N GLU A 49 -22.25 -2.10 -12.92
CA GLU A 49 -23.53 -1.40 -12.86
C GLU A 49 -23.77 -0.71 -11.51
N GLY A 50 -23.37 -1.37 -10.40
CA GLY A 50 -23.43 -0.77 -9.08
C GLY A 50 -22.51 0.44 -8.96
N GLN A 51 -21.34 0.41 -9.60
CA GLN A 51 -20.39 1.54 -9.63
C GLN A 51 -20.97 2.73 -10.40
N LYS A 52 -21.59 2.49 -11.56
CA LYS A 52 -22.27 3.54 -12.35
C LYS A 52 -23.41 4.19 -11.57
N GLU A 53 -24.23 3.37 -10.91
CA GLU A 53 -25.32 3.87 -10.08
C GLU A 53 -24.80 4.66 -8.87
N ALA A 54 -23.76 4.18 -8.19
CA ALA A 54 -23.12 4.89 -7.09
C ALA A 54 -22.63 6.29 -7.52
N VAL A 55 -21.97 6.37 -8.67
CA VAL A 55 -21.51 7.64 -9.24
C VAL A 55 -22.69 8.57 -9.52
N ARG A 56 -23.77 8.07 -10.17
CA ARG A 56 -24.98 8.85 -10.47
C ARG A 56 -25.61 9.42 -9.21
N VAL A 57 -25.77 8.62 -8.16
CA VAL A 57 -26.32 9.06 -6.86
C VAL A 57 -25.50 10.20 -6.27
N VAL A 58 -24.17 10.11 -6.31
CA VAL A 58 -23.28 11.17 -5.79
C VAL A 58 -23.34 12.42 -6.65
N GLU A 59 -23.42 12.28 -7.97
CA GLU A 59 -23.55 13.43 -8.88
C GLU A 59 -24.88 14.16 -8.71
N ASP A 60 -25.97 13.49 -8.40
CA ASP A 60 -27.26 14.14 -8.09
C ASP A 60 -27.14 14.99 -6.82
N VAL A 61 -26.42 14.51 -5.78
CA VAL A 61 -26.11 15.32 -4.58
C VAL A 61 -25.24 16.54 -4.97
N LEU A 62 -24.27 16.36 -5.86
CA LEU A 62 -23.39 17.47 -6.29
C LEU A 62 -24.09 18.51 -7.16
N LYS A 63 -25.13 18.13 -7.93
CA LYS A 63 -25.99 19.09 -8.67
C LYS A 63 -26.71 20.03 -7.71
N GLU A 64 -27.25 19.50 -6.61
CA GLU A 64 -27.95 20.31 -5.60
C GLU A 64 -26.99 21.09 -4.70
N ARG A 65 -25.79 20.49 -4.41
CA ARG A 65 -24.81 21.00 -3.45
C ARG A 65 -23.39 20.88 -4.00
N PRO A 66 -23.01 21.74 -4.98
CA PRO A 66 -21.71 21.63 -5.68
C PRO A 66 -20.47 21.76 -4.78
N GLY A 67 -20.62 22.39 -3.60
CA GLY A 67 -19.56 22.57 -2.60
C GLY A 67 -19.59 21.52 -1.47
N SER A 68 -20.43 20.48 -1.55
CA SER A 68 -20.47 19.45 -0.52
C SER A 68 -19.15 18.66 -0.47
N GLN A 69 -18.36 18.88 0.58
CA GLN A 69 -17.09 18.17 0.79
C GLN A 69 -17.30 16.64 0.83
N ALA A 70 -18.33 16.17 1.52
CA ALA A 70 -18.61 14.74 1.63
C ALA A 70 -18.96 14.12 0.27
N ALA A 71 -19.73 14.83 -0.57
CA ALA A 71 -20.07 14.35 -1.91
C ALA A 71 -18.86 14.40 -2.85
N LEU A 72 -18.05 15.45 -2.82
CA LEU A 72 -16.79 15.54 -3.58
C LEU A 72 -15.81 14.43 -3.16
N PHE A 73 -15.65 14.20 -1.87
CA PHE A 73 -14.84 13.11 -1.33
C PHE A 73 -15.35 11.76 -1.83
N MET A 74 -16.65 11.50 -1.71
CA MET A 74 -17.26 10.25 -2.17
C MET A 74 -17.10 10.05 -3.68
N ARG A 75 -17.26 11.11 -4.47
CA ARG A 75 -17.10 11.04 -5.93
C ARG A 75 -15.68 10.63 -6.32
N ALA A 76 -14.67 11.24 -5.70
CA ALA A 76 -13.27 10.87 -5.92
C ALA A 76 -12.95 9.45 -5.40
N LEU A 77 -13.50 9.05 -4.24
CA LEU A 77 -13.34 7.73 -3.64
C LEU A 77 -13.92 6.60 -4.52
N LEU A 78 -15.03 6.84 -5.20
CA LEU A 78 -15.63 5.87 -6.11
C LEU A 78 -14.75 5.63 -7.34
N GLU A 79 -14.05 6.64 -7.83
CA GLU A 79 -13.18 6.53 -9.02
C GLU A 79 -11.73 6.14 -8.67
N GLU A 80 -11.33 6.36 -7.43
CA GLU A 80 -9.97 6.05 -6.99
C GLU A 80 -9.59 4.56 -7.19
N VAL A 81 -10.57 3.66 -7.11
CA VAL A 81 -10.36 2.21 -7.30
C VAL A 81 -10.29 1.78 -8.78
N ALA A 82 -10.46 2.70 -9.74
CA ALA A 82 -10.29 2.40 -11.16
C ALA A 82 -8.85 1.95 -11.47
N PRO A 83 -8.62 1.11 -12.49
CA PRO A 83 -7.27 0.70 -12.89
C PRO A 83 -6.34 1.88 -13.20
N SER A 84 -6.88 2.99 -13.74
CA SER A 84 -6.17 4.26 -13.95
C SER A 84 -6.95 5.43 -13.36
N ILE A 85 -6.24 6.40 -12.79
CA ILE A 85 -6.84 7.63 -12.24
C ILE A 85 -6.93 8.69 -13.34
N SER A 86 -8.12 9.27 -13.53
CA SER A 86 -8.31 10.37 -14.46
C SER A 86 -7.86 11.72 -13.86
N PRO A 87 -7.45 12.70 -14.69
CA PRO A 87 -7.21 14.07 -14.20
C PRO A 87 -8.44 14.67 -13.51
N ALA A 88 -9.65 14.34 -13.95
CA ALA A 88 -10.89 14.79 -13.35
C ALA A 88 -11.09 14.25 -11.93
N THR A 89 -10.66 13.02 -11.66
CA THR A 89 -10.68 12.43 -10.31
C THR A 89 -9.74 13.18 -9.38
N VAL A 90 -8.53 13.50 -9.84
CA VAL A 90 -7.55 14.31 -9.07
C VAL A 90 -8.14 15.69 -8.75
N GLU A 91 -8.76 16.35 -9.74
CA GLU A 91 -9.37 17.66 -9.54
C GLU A 91 -10.55 17.60 -8.55
N THR A 92 -11.37 16.56 -8.62
CA THR A 92 -12.45 16.32 -7.66
C THR A 92 -11.91 16.15 -6.23
N ALA A 93 -10.80 15.41 -6.06
CA ALA A 93 -10.14 15.27 -4.78
C ALA A 93 -9.55 16.61 -4.27
N ARG A 94 -8.98 17.44 -5.15
CA ARG A 94 -8.54 18.83 -4.80
C ARG A 94 -9.71 19.70 -4.33
N ARG A 95 -10.83 19.64 -5.01
CA ARG A 95 -12.05 20.37 -4.62
C ARG A 95 -12.57 19.88 -3.26
N ALA A 96 -12.51 18.58 -2.97
CA ALA A 96 -12.87 18.06 -1.65
C ALA A 96 -11.98 18.63 -0.52
N VAL A 97 -10.68 18.75 -0.76
CA VAL A 97 -9.74 19.41 0.17
C VAL A 97 -10.06 20.91 0.30
N SER A 98 -10.31 21.61 -0.81
CA SER A 98 -10.63 23.04 -0.78
C SER A 98 -11.94 23.33 -0.03
N ALA A 99 -12.93 22.44 -0.13
CA ALA A 99 -14.21 22.55 0.57
C ALA A 99 -14.09 22.33 2.10
N ASN A 100 -13.12 21.53 2.54
CA ASN A 100 -12.77 21.35 3.94
C ASN A 100 -11.27 21.06 4.12
N PRO A 101 -10.44 22.11 4.28
CA PRO A 101 -8.99 21.96 4.45
C PRO A 101 -8.57 21.21 5.73
N PHE A 102 -9.46 21.07 6.69
CA PHE A 102 -9.20 20.37 7.96
C PHE A 102 -9.58 18.88 7.92
N SER A 103 -9.94 18.33 6.77
CA SER A 103 -10.26 16.91 6.62
C SER A 103 -9.00 16.09 6.32
N ALA A 104 -8.47 15.38 7.32
CA ALA A 104 -7.35 14.46 7.14
C ALA A 104 -7.63 13.41 6.05
N SER A 105 -8.86 12.87 6.01
CA SER A 105 -9.28 11.89 5.00
C SER A 105 -9.29 12.46 3.59
N ALA A 106 -9.67 13.73 3.39
CA ALA A 106 -9.65 14.37 2.08
C ALA A 106 -8.22 14.57 1.57
N HIS A 107 -7.30 15.01 2.44
CA HIS A 107 -5.88 15.10 2.12
C HIS A 107 -5.28 13.73 1.80
N HIS A 108 -5.64 12.68 2.56
CA HIS A 108 -5.19 11.32 2.29
C HIS A 108 -5.66 10.82 0.92
N LEU A 109 -6.93 11.01 0.57
CA LEU A 109 -7.50 10.64 -0.73
C LEU A 109 -6.80 11.40 -1.88
N LEU A 110 -6.58 12.71 -1.72
CA LEU A 110 -5.83 13.50 -2.70
C LEU A 110 -4.41 12.94 -2.86
N GLY A 111 -3.72 12.66 -1.74
CA GLY A 111 -2.39 12.06 -1.75
C GLY A 111 -2.36 10.73 -2.52
N HIS A 112 -3.37 9.89 -2.33
CA HIS A 112 -3.48 8.61 -3.04
C HIS A 112 -3.73 8.79 -4.55
N CYS A 113 -4.62 9.71 -4.95
CA CYS A 113 -4.83 10.03 -6.36
C CYS A 113 -3.53 10.54 -7.03
N LEU A 114 -2.80 11.44 -6.37
CA LEU A 114 -1.52 11.96 -6.85
C LEU A 114 -0.43 10.87 -6.91
N PHE A 115 -0.37 10.00 -5.91
CA PHE A 115 0.55 8.86 -5.90
C PHE A 115 0.33 7.95 -7.13
N ARG A 116 -0.92 7.62 -7.43
CA ARG A 116 -1.27 6.76 -8.55
C ARG A 116 -1.06 7.40 -9.92
N THR A 117 -1.06 8.72 -10.02
CA THR A 117 -0.72 9.46 -11.25
C THR A 117 0.78 9.75 -11.38
N GLY A 118 1.60 9.37 -10.38
CA GLY A 118 3.05 9.57 -10.40
C GLY A 118 3.49 10.97 -9.99
N ASP A 119 2.61 11.81 -9.47
CA ASP A 119 2.96 13.05 -8.78
C ASP A 119 3.32 12.74 -7.31
N TYR A 120 4.49 12.13 -7.14
CA TYR A 120 4.96 11.71 -5.81
C TYR A 120 5.30 12.88 -4.89
N GLU A 121 5.62 14.04 -5.44
CA GLU A 121 5.87 15.24 -4.64
C GLU A 121 4.58 15.81 -4.08
N GLY A 122 3.58 16.01 -4.92
CA GLY A 122 2.24 16.41 -4.51
C GLY A 122 1.61 15.40 -3.55
N ALA A 123 1.78 14.10 -3.81
CA ALA A 123 1.33 13.03 -2.92
C ALA A 123 1.97 13.14 -1.52
N SER A 124 3.30 13.30 -1.46
CA SER A 124 4.02 13.47 -0.18
C SER A 124 3.55 14.69 0.58
N ALA A 125 3.25 15.80 -0.11
CA ALA A 125 2.72 17.02 0.51
C ALA A 125 1.30 16.79 1.09
N ALA A 126 0.42 16.16 0.31
CA ALA A 126 -0.95 15.87 0.75
C ALA A 126 -0.97 14.88 1.94
N PHE A 127 -0.16 13.82 1.91
CA PHE A 127 -0.03 12.90 3.04
C PHE A 127 0.60 13.57 4.28
N LYS A 128 1.52 14.52 4.10
CA LYS A 128 2.07 15.30 5.22
C LYS A 128 0.98 16.12 5.91
N GLU A 129 0.09 16.73 5.14
CA GLU A 129 -1.00 17.51 5.74
C GLU A 129 -2.01 16.59 6.43
N SER A 130 -2.37 15.45 5.84
CA SER A 130 -3.19 14.43 6.51
C SER A 130 -2.55 13.98 7.84
N GLU A 131 -1.24 13.72 7.86
CA GLU A 131 -0.47 13.37 9.06
C GLU A 131 -0.55 14.48 10.13
N ASN A 132 -0.36 15.75 9.73
CA ASN A 132 -0.42 16.89 10.64
C ASN A 132 -1.80 17.03 11.29
N LEU A 133 -2.87 16.84 10.51
CA LEU A 133 -4.25 16.92 11.01
C LEU A 133 -4.57 15.76 11.98
N CYS A 134 -4.09 14.55 11.71
CA CYS A 134 -4.19 13.42 12.65
C CYS A 134 -3.51 13.76 13.98
N LEU A 135 -2.25 14.23 13.94
CA LEU A 135 -1.50 14.60 15.15
C LEU A 135 -2.15 15.75 15.93
N ALA A 136 -2.74 16.70 15.25
CA ALA A 136 -3.46 17.82 15.90
C ALA A 136 -4.72 17.31 16.64
N TRP A 137 -5.48 16.39 15.99
CA TRP A 137 -6.64 15.76 16.60
C TRP A 137 -6.24 14.86 17.79
N GLU A 138 -5.23 14.00 17.63
CA GLU A 138 -4.71 13.14 18.69
C GLU A 138 -4.29 13.93 19.94
N LYS A 139 -3.62 15.08 19.72
CA LYS A 139 -3.22 15.97 20.80
C LYS A 139 -4.44 16.60 21.48
N ALA A 140 -5.46 17.04 20.71
CA ALA A 140 -6.68 17.65 21.26
C ALA A 140 -7.51 16.65 22.08
N GLU A 141 -7.62 15.41 21.60
CA GLU A 141 -8.40 14.34 22.22
C GLU A 141 -7.60 13.49 23.22
N ASN A 142 -6.32 13.79 23.42
CA ASN A 142 -5.39 13.02 24.26
C ASN A 142 -5.33 11.53 23.86
N VAL A 143 -5.31 11.25 22.55
CA VAL A 143 -5.20 9.91 21.97
C VAL A 143 -3.75 9.63 21.60
N SER A 144 -3.28 8.41 21.86
CA SER A 144 -1.94 8.00 21.42
C SER A 144 -1.87 7.81 19.91
N PRO A 145 -0.85 8.35 19.22
CA PRO A 145 -0.62 8.07 17.78
C PRO A 145 -0.56 6.57 17.45
N ALA A 146 -0.18 5.72 18.41
CA ALA A 146 -0.17 4.27 18.26
C ALA A 146 -1.56 3.67 18.01
N LEU A 147 -2.65 4.37 18.37
CA LEU A 147 -4.02 3.93 18.19
C LEU A 147 -4.63 4.43 16.87
N ASP A 148 -4.07 5.48 16.29
CA ASP A 148 -4.59 6.10 15.06
C ASP A 148 -4.05 5.42 13.81
N ASP A 149 -4.90 4.65 13.14
CA ASP A 149 -4.54 4.01 11.87
C ASP A 149 -4.47 5.01 10.70
N ALA A 150 -5.19 6.13 10.75
CA ALA A 150 -5.14 7.18 9.73
C ALA A 150 -3.78 7.90 9.74
N TYR A 151 -3.22 8.14 10.92
CA TYR A 151 -1.85 8.62 11.07
C TYR A 151 -0.85 7.67 10.39
N PHE A 152 -0.88 6.37 10.74
CA PHE A 152 0.04 5.40 10.14
C PHE A 152 -0.15 5.26 8.64
N ARG A 153 -1.36 5.22 8.13
CA ARG A 153 -1.62 5.20 6.69
C ARG A 153 -0.94 6.37 5.97
N SER A 154 -1.08 7.56 6.50
CA SER A 154 -0.55 8.79 5.90
C SER A 154 0.98 8.83 5.93
N ILE A 155 1.61 8.54 7.08
CA ILE A 155 3.07 8.57 7.20
C ILE A 155 3.75 7.46 6.37
N LEU A 156 3.13 6.26 6.28
CA LEU A 156 3.65 5.16 5.47
C LEU A 156 3.58 5.49 3.97
N TYR A 157 2.45 6.01 3.49
CA TYR A 157 2.33 6.48 2.10
C TYR A 157 3.30 7.59 1.78
N ARG A 158 3.47 8.55 2.70
CA ARG A 158 4.43 9.64 2.53
C ARG A 158 5.86 9.10 2.36
N ALA A 159 6.30 8.15 3.19
CA ALA A 159 7.62 7.53 3.07
C ALA A 159 7.79 6.82 1.71
N VAL A 160 6.77 6.08 1.25
CA VAL A 160 6.80 5.39 -0.05
C VAL A 160 6.76 6.38 -1.21
N SER A 161 6.00 7.48 -1.12
CA SER A 161 6.00 8.56 -2.14
C SER A 161 7.39 9.18 -2.30
N GLU A 162 8.08 9.49 -1.20
CA GLU A 162 9.46 9.99 -1.25
C GLU A 162 10.44 8.97 -1.86
N PHE A 163 10.23 7.68 -1.59
CA PHE A 163 11.02 6.61 -2.20
C PHE A 163 10.81 6.54 -3.72
N CYS A 164 9.54 6.54 -4.18
CA CYS A 164 9.20 6.51 -5.60
C CYS A 164 9.73 7.74 -6.35
N ALA A 165 9.81 8.88 -5.68
CA ALA A 165 10.43 10.11 -6.20
C ALA A 165 11.98 10.08 -6.21
N GLY A 166 12.62 8.99 -5.77
CA GLY A 166 14.08 8.87 -5.69
C GLY A 166 14.73 9.58 -4.48
N ARG A 167 13.94 10.15 -3.58
CA ARG A 167 14.42 10.86 -2.38
C ARG A 167 14.64 9.89 -1.20
N TYR A 168 15.48 8.88 -1.42
CA TYR A 168 15.64 7.71 -0.55
C TYR A 168 15.97 8.05 0.92
N LYS A 169 16.91 9.01 1.16
CA LYS A 169 17.26 9.43 2.54
C LYS A 169 16.07 10.05 3.27
N ARG A 170 15.25 10.83 2.56
CA ARG A 170 14.05 11.45 3.13
C ARG A 170 12.97 10.40 3.42
N ALA A 171 12.80 9.42 2.52
CA ALA A 171 11.93 8.28 2.74
C ALA A 171 12.33 7.48 4.00
N GLU A 172 13.62 7.17 4.14
CA GLU A 172 14.17 6.47 5.31
C GLU A 172 13.98 7.27 6.62
N ALA A 173 14.16 8.59 6.61
CA ALA A 173 13.94 9.44 7.77
C ALA A 173 12.46 9.47 8.21
N ILE A 174 11.52 9.56 7.25
CA ILE A 174 10.08 9.52 7.53
C ILE A 174 9.69 8.14 8.09
N ALA A 175 10.17 7.06 7.46
CA ALA A 175 9.93 5.70 7.93
C ALA A 175 10.47 5.47 9.35
N SER A 176 11.66 5.99 9.65
CA SER A 176 12.26 5.88 10.99
C SER A 176 11.42 6.60 12.06
N ARG A 177 10.80 7.73 11.70
CA ARG A 177 9.87 8.43 12.59
C ARG A 177 8.61 7.60 12.84
N ALA A 178 8.02 6.98 11.82
CA ALA A 178 6.90 6.06 12.00
C ALA A 178 7.27 4.87 12.89
N ALA A 179 8.47 4.32 12.71
CA ALA A 179 8.98 3.20 13.49
C ALA A 179 9.28 3.55 14.95
N SER A 180 9.54 4.83 15.26
CA SER A 180 9.89 5.31 16.60
C SER A 180 8.68 5.63 17.50
N VAL A 181 7.46 5.59 16.96
CA VAL A 181 6.24 5.78 17.77
C VAL A 181 6.22 4.73 18.89
N PRO A 182 6.01 5.11 20.18
CA PRO A 182 5.94 4.15 21.27
C PRO A 182 4.83 3.12 21.08
N LEU A 183 5.10 1.86 21.42
CA LEU A 183 4.11 0.77 21.36
C LEU A 183 3.04 0.94 22.43
N ASP A 184 1.76 0.83 22.05
CA ASP A 184 0.68 0.77 23.02
C ASP A 184 0.43 -0.69 23.47
N LYS A 185 0.90 -1.00 24.69
CA LYS A 185 0.71 -2.33 25.29
C LYS A 185 -0.72 -2.58 25.79
N LYS A 186 -1.52 -1.52 25.99
CA LYS A 186 -2.89 -1.64 26.49
C LYS A 186 -3.85 -2.09 25.38
N HIS A 187 -3.55 -1.71 24.14
CA HIS A 187 -4.41 -1.98 22.98
C HIS A 187 -3.63 -2.68 21.84
N PRO A 188 -3.09 -3.89 22.06
CA PRO A 188 -2.20 -4.56 21.12
C PRO A 188 -2.84 -4.96 19.79
N LEU A 189 -4.18 -4.91 19.72
CA LEU A 189 -4.97 -5.26 18.52
C LEU A 189 -5.67 -4.04 17.90
N ALA A 190 -5.43 -2.83 18.39
CA ALA A 190 -5.96 -1.62 17.76
C ALA A 190 -5.42 -1.49 16.32
N PRO A 191 -6.21 -0.99 15.37
CA PRO A 191 -5.80 -0.90 13.97
C PRO A 191 -4.47 -0.17 13.76
N GLY A 192 -4.25 0.96 14.42
CA GLY A 192 -2.99 1.69 14.38
C GLY A 192 -1.82 0.87 14.95
N THR A 193 -2.04 0.20 16.09
CA THR A 193 -1.04 -0.69 16.70
C THR A 193 -0.66 -1.82 15.73
N LEU A 194 -1.61 -2.47 15.09
CA LEU A 194 -1.33 -3.56 14.14
C LEU A 194 -0.46 -3.08 12.96
N LEU A 195 -0.73 -1.89 12.42
CA LEU A 195 0.11 -1.30 11.38
C LEU A 195 1.51 -0.98 11.89
N GLN A 196 1.63 -0.50 13.13
CA GLN A 196 2.89 -0.20 13.76
C GLN A 196 3.76 -1.45 13.94
N LEU A 197 3.17 -2.54 14.43
CA LEU A 197 3.91 -3.74 14.86
C LEU A 197 4.81 -4.35 13.78
N TRP A 198 4.41 -4.25 12.52
CA TRP A 198 5.18 -4.79 11.41
C TRP A 198 5.42 -3.75 10.31
N GLU A 199 4.37 -3.12 9.77
CA GLU A 199 4.48 -2.23 8.60
C GLU A 199 5.38 -1.03 8.88
N ALA A 200 5.12 -0.28 9.95
CA ALA A 200 5.91 0.89 10.29
C ALA A 200 7.31 0.53 10.82
N ARG A 201 7.39 -0.41 11.76
CA ARG A 201 8.68 -0.76 12.40
C ARG A 201 9.71 -1.36 11.45
N THR A 202 9.29 -2.10 10.42
CA THR A 202 10.22 -2.68 9.44
C THR A 202 10.42 -1.81 8.20
N LEU A 203 9.60 -0.77 7.99
CA LEU A 203 9.67 0.06 6.78
C LEU A 203 11.07 0.66 6.53
N PRO A 204 11.82 1.18 7.54
CA PRO A 204 13.16 1.71 7.30
C PRO A 204 14.08 0.68 6.62
N ALA A 205 14.14 -0.54 7.16
CA ALA A 205 14.95 -1.62 6.60
C ALA A 205 14.47 -2.04 5.21
N ARG A 206 13.14 -2.14 5.00
CA ARG A 206 12.54 -2.48 3.70
C ARG A 206 12.85 -1.45 2.62
N LEU A 207 12.80 -0.16 2.94
CA LEU A 207 13.18 0.91 2.00
C LEU A 207 14.68 0.85 1.65
N MET A 208 15.54 0.59 2.63
CA MET A 208 16.97 0.41 2.38
C MET A 208 17.26 -0.78 1.47
N LEU A 209 16.53 -1.89 1.60
CA LEU A 209 16.68 -3.07 0.75
C LEU A 209 16.18 -2.82 -0.69
N ALA A 210 15.15 -2.01 -0.83
CA ALA A 210 14.49 -1.72 -2.10
C ALA A 210 15.30 -0.75 -2.99
N ARG A 211 16.09 0.15 -2.41
CA ARG A 211 16.75 1.22 -3.15
C ARG A 211 17.81 0.72 -4.15
N PRO A 212 18.09 1.44 -5.24
CA PRO A 212 19.25 1.18 -6.07
C PRO A 212 20.55 1.27 -5.23
N GLY A 213 21.46 0.32 -5.44
CA GLY A 213 22.70 0.27 -4.67
C GLY A 213 22.47 -0.15 -3.21
N LEU A 214 22.24 -1.45 -3.01
CA LEU A 214 22.04 -2.06 -1.69
C LEU A 214 23.10 -1.56 -0.67
N PRO A 215 22.69 -0.99 0.48
CA PRO A 215 23.61 -0.43 1.49
C PRO A 215 24.48 -1.51 2.13
N ARG A 216 25.43 -1.11 2.99
CA ARG A 216 26.15 -2.06 3.84
C ARG A 216 25.17 -2.81 4.75
N GLN A 217 25.31 -4.13 4.84
CA GLN A 217 24.41 -5.00 5.61
C GLN A 217 24.23 -4.55 7.07
N ALA A 218 25.30 -4.10 7.72
CA ALA A 218 25.25 -3.59 9.10
C ALA A 218 24.32 -2.39 9.28
N LEU A 219 24.14 -1.54 8.26
CA LEU A 219 23.21 -0.41 8.32
C LEU A 219 21.76 -0.88 8.25
N VAL A 220 21.47 -1.86 7.37
CA VAL A 220 20.12 -2.43 7.26
C VAL A 220 19.75 -3.21 8.51
N LEU A 221 20.69 -3.96 9.09
CA LEU A 221 20.47 -4.67 10.36
C LEU A 221 20.10 -3.71 11.50
N LYS A 222 20.75 -2.54 11.58
CA LYS A 222 20.40 -1.51 12.57
C LYS A 222 19.01 -0.91 12.37
N ALA A 223 18.48 -0.96 11.15
CA ALA A 223 17.16 -0.44 10.84
C ALA A 223 16.03 -1.44 11.10
N PHE A 224 16.35 -2.72 11.35
CA PHE A 224 15.37 -3.69 11.81
C PHE A 224 15.02 -3.47 13.28
N PRO A 225 13.74 -3.60 13.65
CA PRO A 225 13.33 -3.51 15.03
C PRO A 225 13.79 -4.76 15.82
N GLY A 226 14.01 -4.59 17.11
CA GLY A 226 14.11 -5.71 18.04
C GLY A 226 12.80 -6.51 18.15
N PRO A 227 12.82 -7.66 18.84
CA PRO A 227 11.62 -8.48 19.04
C PRO A 227 10.54 -7.67 19.80
N LEU A 228 9.28 -8.01 19.52
CA LEU A 228 8.16 -7.43 20.24
C LEU A 228 8.09 -7.98 21.68
N PRO A 229 7.69 -7.15 22.64
CA PRO A 229 7.41 -7.62 24.00
C PRO A 229 6.29 -8.68 24.01
N LYS A 230 6.22 -9.47 25.09
CA LYS A 230 5.08 -10.40 25.30
C LYS A 230 3.74 -9.65 25.30
N GLY A 231 2.71 -10.30 24.75
CA GLY A 231 1.35 -9.75 24.66
C GLY A 231 0.98 -9.16 23.31
N PHE A 232 1.94 -9.02 22.38
CA PHE A 232 1.64 -8.65 21.00
C PHE A 232 1.50 -9.89 20.10
N PRO A 233 0.76 -9.77 18.96
CA PRO A 233 0.53 -10.90 18.05
C PRO A 233 1.83 -11.50 17.49
N ASP A 234 1.96 -12.83 17.55
CA ASP A 234 3.14 -13.57 17.02
C ASP A 234 3.34 -13.38 15.51
N LEU A 235 2.26 -13.15 14.77
CA LEU A 235 2.32 -12.85 13.34
C LEU A 235 3.29 -11.70 13.03
N SER A 236 3.28 -10.66 13.85
CA SER A 236 4.16 -9.48 13.64
C SER A 236 5.64 -9.82 13.84
N ASN A 237 5.97 -10.66 14.83
CA ASN A 237 7.33 -11.20 15.01
C ASN A 237 7.73 -12.10 13.82
N GLY A 238 6.83 -12.98 13.39
CA GLY A 238 7.05 -13.86 12.24
C GLY A 238 7.30 -13.07 10.96
N MET A 239 6.53 -12.02 10.68
CA MET A 239 6.74 -11.17 9.52
C MET A 239 8.05 -10.37 9.58
N THR A 240 8.47 -9.94 10.76
CA THR A 240 9.79 -9.31 10.95
C THR A 240 10.91 -10.31 10.64
N ALA A 241 10.77 -11.57 11.08
CA ALA A 241 11.71 -12.63 10.75
C ALA A 241 11.72 -12.97 9.24
N VAL A 242 10.55 -13.00 8.57
CA VAL A 242 10.44 -13.15 7.11
C VAL A 242 11.26 -12.07 6.39
N ALA A 243 11.08 -10.79 6.75
CA ALA A 243 11.83 -9.69 6.15
C ALA A 243 13.34 -9.78 6.43
N SER A 244 13.75 -10.28 7.59
CA SER A 244 15.15 -10.51 7.94
C SER A 244 15.78 -11.63 7.10
N GLN A 245 15.06 -12.75 6.85
CA GLN A 245 15.52 -13.81 5.94
C GLN A 245 15.62 -13.32 4.50
N TYR A 246 14.64 -12.56 4.03
CA TYR A 246 14.70 -11.91 2.71
C TYR A 246 15.94 -11.01 2.57
N MET A 247 16.25 -10.20 3.58
CA MET A 247 17.47 -9.42 3.62
C MET A 247 18.71 -10.33 3.49
N GLY A 248 18.78 -11.41 4.29
CA GLY A 248 19.88 -12.37 4.24
C GLY A 248 20.09 -12.94 2.84
N ALA A 249 19.01 -13.32 2.16
CA ALA A 249 19.05 -13.81 0.79
C ALA A 249 19.59 -12.77 -0.20
N CYS A 250 19.14 -11.50 -0.10
CA CYS A 250 19.61 -10.42 -0.97
C CYS A 250 21.13 -10.20 -0.85
N TYR A 251 21.68 -10.21 0.38
CA TYR A 251 23.13 -10.06 0.59
C TYR A 251 23.92 -11.29 0.17
N ALA A 252 23.41 -12.50 0.42
CA ALA A 252 24.02 -13.74 -0.04
C ALA A 252 24.11 -13.80 -1.57
N ALA A 253 23.01 -13.45 -2.26
CA ALA A 253 22.97 -13.38 -3.72
C ALA A 253 23.99 -12.38 -4.31
N ARG A 254 24.14 -11.22 -3.66
CA ARG A 254 25.14 -10.22 -4.07
C ARG A 254 26.57 -10.74 -3.94
N GLN A 255 26.82 -11.67 -3.01
CA GLN A 255 28.11 -12.28 -2.76
C GLN A 255 28.30 -13.60 -3.54
N GLY A 256 27.34 -13.99 -4.40
CA GLY A 256 27.39 -15.25 -5.15
C GLY A 256 27.21 -16.52 -4.30
N ARG A 257 26.74 -16.39 -3.05
CA ARG A 257 26.57 -17.52 -2.12
C ARG A 257 25.21 -18.18 -2.27
N THR A 258 25.07 -19.03 -3.28
CA THR A 258 23.79 -19.70 -3.62
C THR A 258 23.22 -20.55 -2.49
N ASP A 259 24.06 -21.30 -1.77
CA ASP A 259 23.62 -22.14 -0.63
C ASP A 259 23.03 -21.29 0.50
N ALA A 260 23.61 -20.11 0.74
CA ALA A 260 23.08 -19.18 1.75
C ALA A 260 21.74 -18.55 1.33
N VAL A 261 21.53 -18.34 0.01
CA VAL A 261 20.23 -17.90 -0.54
C VAL A 261 19.20 -19.00 -0.32
N ALA A 262 19.51 -20.25 -0.65
CA ALA A 262 18.63 -21.39 -0.45
C ALA A 262 18.26 -21.58 1.03
N SER A 263 19.27 -21.54 1.94
CA SER A 263 19.04 -21.65 3.38
C SER A 263 18.12 -20.53 3.91
N ALA A 264 18.29 -19.28 3.45
CA ALA A 264 17.43 -18.17 3.83
C ALA A 264 15.99 -18.37 3.31
N PHE A 265 15.83 -18.89 2.10
CA PHE A 265 14.52 -19.24 1.53
C PHE A 265 13.81 -20.33 2.34
N ASP A 266 14.50 -21.41 2.70
CA ASP A 266 13.94 -22.51 3.48
C ASP A 266 13.45 -22.02 4.87
N LYS A 267 14.27 -21.22 5.56
CA LYS A 267 13.90 -20.61 6.84
C LYS A 267 12.68 -19.70 6.70
N MET A 268 12.67 -18.85 5.69
CA MET A 268 11.55 -17.96 5.41
C MET A 268 10.27 -18.76 5.11
N SER A 269 10.37 -19.81 4.29
CA SER A 269 9.25 -20.67 3.93
C SER A 269 8.70 -21.43 5.14
N GLY A 270 9.58 -21.89 6.05
CA GLY A 270 9.19 -22.49 7.32
C GLY A 270 8.40 -21.52 8.19
N ILE A 271 8.86 -20.27 8.33
CA ILE A 271 8.15 -19.24 9.10
C ILE A 271 6.78 -18.94 8.47
N LEU A 272 6.72 -18.76 7.15
CA LEU A 272 5.46 -18.50 6.44
C LEU A 272 4.46 -19.65 6.62
N ARG A 273 4.91 -20.91 6.60
CA ARG A 273 4.06 -22.07 6.85
C ARG A 273 3.48 -22.04 8.26
N LEU A 274 4.31 -21.82 9.29
CA LEU A 274 3.83 -21.67 10.68
C LEU A 274 2.82 -20.54 10.84
N LEU A 275 3.03 -19.41 10.15
CA LEU A 275 2.08 -18.29 10.16
C LEU A 275 0.76 -18.68 9.46
N MET A 276 0.79 -19.47 8.41
CA MET A 276 -0.40 -19.97 7.72
C MET A 276 -1.17 -20.99 8.56
N ASP A 277 -0.47 -21.89 9.23
CA ASP A 277 -1.09 -22.88 10.13
C ASP A 277 -1.79 -22.19 11.32
N GLY A 278 -1.23 -21.07 11.80
CA GLY A 278 -1.86 -20.18 12.79
C GLY A 278 -2.96 -19.25 12.25
N ALA A 279 -3.24 -19.30 10.94
CA ALA A 279 -4.08 -18.34 10.24
C ALA A 279 -5.48 -18.15 10.82
N ASP A 280 -6.15 -19.23 11.23
CA ASP A 280 -7.52 -19.17 11.76
C ASP A 280 -7.59 -18.48 13.13
N ALA A 281 -6.58 -18.67 13.97
CA ALA A 281 -6.45 -17.95 15.23
C ALA A 281 -6.12 -16.47 14.98
N ALA A 282 -5.19 -16.18 14.07
CA ALA A 282 -4.81 -14.82 13.70
C ALA A 282 -5.97 -14.05 13.03
N ARG A 283 -6.75 -14.68 12.16
CA ARG A 283 -7.94 -14.07 11.54
C ARG A 283 -9.01 -13.67 12.54
N ARG A 284 -9.13 -14.38 13.64
CA ARG A 284 -10.07 -14.04 14.73
C ARG A 284 -9.62 -12.84 15.52
N GLN A 285 -8.31 -12.60 15.60
CA GLN A 285 -7.68 -11.53 16.38
C GLN A 285 -7.37 -10.28 15.56
N MET A 286 -7.24 -10.39 14.23
CA MET A 286 -6.77 -9.33 13.36
C MET A 286 -7.73 -9.07 12.20
N SER A 287 -7.65 -7.87 11.61
CA SER A 287 -8.41 -7.57 10.40
C SER A 287 -7.93 -8.43 9.23
N VAL A 288 -8.88 -8.86 8.39
CA VAL A 288 -8.59 -9.65 7.17
C VAL A 288 -7.60 -8.91 6.25
N SER A 289 -7.70 -7.59 6.18
CA SER A 289 -6.81 -6.75 5.37
C SER A 289 -5.35 -6.82 5.85
N TYR A 290 -5.11 -6.78 7.17
CA TYR A 290 -3.76 -6.91 7.73
C TYR A 290 -3.15 -8.28 7.40
N TRP A 291 -3.91 -9.35 7.60
CA TRP A 291 -3.51 -10.70 7.24
C TRP A 291 -3.15 -10.84 5.75
N ALA A 292 -4.03 -10.36 4.87
CA ALA A 292 -3.82 -10.41 3.43
C ALA A 292 -2.52 -9.71 3.01
N ARG A 293 -2.19 -8.57 3.63
CA ARG A 293 -0.94 -7.86 3.38
C ARG A 293 0.30 -8.65 3.82
N CYS A 294 0.24 -9.32 4.96
CA CYS A 294 1.31 -10.21 5.42
C CYS A 294 1.57 -11.33 4.40
N LEU A 295 0.53 -12.01 3.95
CA LEU A 295 0.64 -13.08 2.94
C LEU A 295 1.18 -12.54 1.60
N GLN A 296 0.69 -11.40 1.15
CA GLN A 296 1.17 -10.78 -0.09
C GLN A 296 2.67 -10.42 0.00
N THR A 297 3.12 -9.88 1.13
CA THR A 297 4.54 -9.58 1.34
C THR A 297 5.39 -10.85 1.29
N GLY A 298 4.96 -11.91 1.98
CA GLY A 298 5.65 -13.20 1.97
C GLY A 298 5.74 -13.81 0.57
N SER A 299 4.66 -13.75 -0.21
CA SER A 299 4.61 -14.21 -1.59
C SER A 299 5.58 -13.45 -2.50
N LEU A 300 5.60 -12.11 -2.42
CA LEU A 300 6.51 -11.27 -3.19
C LEU A 300 7.97 -11.59 -2.86
N TYR A 301 8.34 -11.65 -1.58
CA TYR A 301 9.70 -11.99 -1.17
C TYR A 301 10.10 -13.41 -1.60
N SER A 302 9.18 -14.37 -1.54
CA SER A 302 9.42 -15.74 -2.03
C SER A 302 9.72 -15.75 -3.52
N SER A 303 8.94 -15.04 -4.33
CA SER A 303 9.15 -14.93 -5.77
C SER A 303 10.49 -14.27 -6.11
N GLU A 304 10.84 -13.20 -5.40
CA GLU A 304 12.11 -12.50 -5.58
C GLU A 304 13.31 -13.39 -5.21
N ILE A 305 13.27 -14.11 -4.08
CA ILE A 305 14.36 -15.04 -3.71
C ILE A 305 14.49 -16.17 -4.73
N ARG A 306 13.38 -16.73 -5.20
CA ARG A 306 13.42 -17.76 -6.26
C ARG A 306 14.05 -17.23 -7.55
N SER A 307 13.76 -15.98 -7.91
CA SER A 307 14.40 -15.37 -9.07
C SER A 307 15.93 -15.18 -8.90
N LEU A 308 16.39 -15.00 -7.66
CA LEU A 308 17.82 -14.96 -7.33
C LEU A 308 18.47 -16.36 -7.36
N MET A 309 17.74 -17.41 -6.95
CA MET A 309 18.20 -18.80 -6.97
C MET A 309 18.25 -19.37 -8.40
N PHE A 310 17.29 -19.00 -9.23
CA PHE A 310 17.09 -19.50 -10.59
C PHE A 310 17.02 -18.34 -11.59
N PRO A 311 18.16 -17.68 -11.89
CA PRO A 311 18.18 -16.50 -12.76
C PRO A 311 17.61 -16.75 -14.16
N ASP A 312 17.83 -17.94 -14.74
CA ASP A 312 17.32 -18.32 -16.06
C ASP A 312 15.79 -18.44 -16.10
N SER A 313 15.17 -18.71 -14.96
CA SER A 313 13.73 -18.83 -14.78
C SER A 313 13.13 -17.62 -14.01
N ALA A 314 13.87 -16.51 -13.89
CA ALA A 314 13.44 -15.34 -13.11
C ALA A 314 12.08 -14.78 -13.60
N ASN A 315 11.84 -14.83 -14.92
CA ASN A 315 10.57 -14.41 -15.53
C ASN A 315 9.37 -15.22 -15.03
N VAL A 316 9.54 -16.52 -14.78
CA VAL A 316 8.47 -17.41 -14.28
C VAL A 316 8.07 -16.99 -12.86
N TRP A 317 9.04 -16.85 -11.96
CA TRP A 317 8.81 -16.47 -10.57
C TRP A 317 8.29 -15.04 -10.43
N MET A 318 8.84 -14.11 -11.19
CA MET A 318 8.39 -12.70 -11.15
C MET A 318 7.04 -12.48 -11.82
N SER A 319 6.62 -13.32 -12.77
CA SER A 319 5.26 -13.25 -13.34
C SER A 319 4.18 -13.42 -12.30
N GLU A 320 4.38 -14.29 -11.30
CA GLU A 320 3.45 -14.46 -10.19
C GLU A 320 3.43 -13.21 -9.29
N ALA A 321 4.61 -12.67 -8.96
CA ALA A 321 4.73 -11.43 -8.19
C ALA A 321 4.05 -10.25 -8.90
N ILE A 322 4.23 -10.11 -10.21
CA ILE A 322 3.60 -9.08 -11.04
C ILE A 322 2.06 -9.21 -11.02
N ARG A 323 1.54 -10.44 -11.15
CA ARG A 323 0.09 -10.70 -11.08
C ARG A 323 -0.50 -10.37 -9.71
N SER A 324 0.20 -10.71 -8.63
CA SER A 324 -0.27 -10.51 -7.26
C SER A 324 -0.19 -9.05 -6.80
N GLN A 325 0.76 -8.26 -7.33
CA GLN A 325 0.95 -6.85 -6.97
C GLN A 325 0.03 -5.91 -7.77
N ARG A 326 -1.25 -6.23 -7.98
CA ARG A 326 -2.06 -5.52 -8.99
C ARG A 326 -2.47 -4.09 -8.63
N PHE A 327 -2.67 -3.73 -7.35
CA PHE A 327 -3.24 -2.42 -7.01
C PHE A 327 -2.66 -1.84 -5.73
N SER A 328 -2.43 -0.52 -5.75
CA SER A 328 -2.25 0.27 -4.53
C SER A 328 -3.59 0.37 -3.80
N SER A 329 -3.57 0.17 -2.49
CA SER A 329 -4.73 0.40 -1.64
C SER A 329 -4.84 1.87 -1.27
N LEU A 330 -6.04 2.44 -1.23
CA LEU A 330 -6.27 3.76 -0.64
C LEU A 330 -5.77 3.81 0.82
N LEU A 331 -5.95 2.73 1.55
CA LEU A 331 -5.66 2.70 2.98
C LEU A 331 -4.16 2.58 3.28
N LEU A 332 -3.42 1.83 2.45
CA LEU A 332 -2.00 1.51 2.71
C LEU A 332 -1.21 1.50 1.41
N PRO A 333 0.07 1.91 1.44
CA PRO A 333 0.92 1.87 0.27
C PRO A 333 1.17 0.42 -0.19
N PRO A 334 1.72 0.21 -1.38
CA PRO A 334 2.16 -1.11 -1.82
C PRO A 334 3.04 -1.79 -0.77
N VAL A 335 2.87 -3.10 -0.57
CA VAL A 335 3.63 -3.87 0.44
C VAL A 335 5.14 -3.86 0.20
N VAL A 336 5.57 -3.65 -1.05
CA VAL A 336 6.93 -3.26 -1.41
C VAL A 336 6.87 -1.93 -2.15
N PRO A 337 7.85 -1.01 -1.95
CA PRO A 337 7.80 0.36 -2.48
C PRO A 337 8.23 0.46 -3.95
N TYR A 338 8.10 -0.62 -4.71
CA TYR A 338 8.51 -0.71 -6.11
C TYR A 338 7.61 -1.68 -6.90
N PRO A 339 7.50 -1.51 -8.23
CA PRO A 339 6.81 -2.49 -9.08
C PRO A 339 7.64 -3.77 -9.21
N ALA A 340 6.97 -4.93 -9.18
CA ALA A 340 7.63 -6.23 -9.31
C ALA A 340 8.33 -6.39 -10.68
N GLU A 341 7.82 -5.74 -11.72
CA GLU A 341 8.44 -5.65 -13.04
C GLU A 341 9.86 -5.07 -12.99
N TRP A 342 10.09 -4.12 -12.08
CA TRP A 342 11.42 -3.51 -11.93
C TRP A 342 12.48 -4.48 -11.41
N VAL A 343 12.10 -5.45 -10.59
CA VAL A 343 13.01 -6.51 -10.13
C VAL A 343 13.50 -7.32 -11.34
N LEU A 344 12.57 -7.71 -12.22
CA LEU A 344 12.88 -8.45 -13.45
C LEU A 344 13.69 -7.59 -14.43
N ALA A 345 13.35 -6.31 -14.60
CA ALA A 345 14.09 -5.36 -15.41
C ALA A 345 15.57 -5.25 -14.98
N ARG A 346 15.83 -5.16 -13.67
CA ARG A 346 17.19 -5.15 -13.13
C ARG A 346 17.96 -6.44 -13.41
N ALA A 347 17.28 -7.59 -13.36
CA ALA A 347 17.87 -8.88 -13.71
C ALA A 347 18.26 -8.92 -15.21
N TYR A 348 17.39 -8.44 -16.10
CA TYR A 348 17.67 -8.33 -17.53
C TYR A 348 18.80 -7.36 -17.84
N LEU A 349 18.84 -6.18 -17.17
CA LEU A 349 19.93 -5.24 -17.31
C LEU A 349 21.29 -5.88 -16.97
N LYS A 350 21.35 -6.60 -15.85
CA LYS A 350 22.56 -7.33 -15.43
C LYS A 350 22.96 -8.42 -16.40
N ALA A 351 22.01 -9.06 -17.07
CA ALA A 351 22.23 -10.10 -18.08
C ALA A 351 22.54 -9.55 -19.48
N GLY A 352 22.61 -8.21 -19.67
CA GLY A 352 22.82 -7.58 -20.98
C GLY A 352 21.61 -7.67 -21.92
N LYS A 353 20.44 -8.06 -21.41
CA LYS A 353 19.16 -8.14 -22.16
C LYS A 353 18.46 -6.78 -22.14
N PHE A 354 19.03 -5.83 -22.90
CA PHE A 354 18.62 -4.41 -22.79
C PHE A 354 17.20 -4.14 -23.30
N ARG A 355 16.78 -4.86 -24.35
CA ARG A 355 15.41 -4.72 -24.89
C ARG A 355 14.37 -5.21 -23.90
N GLU A 356 14.53 -6.42 -23.36
CA GLU A 356 13.63 -7.00 -22.36
C GLU A 356 13.61 -6.17 -21.07
N CYS A 357 14.77 -5.57 -20.70
CA CYS A 357 14.84 -4.63 -19.59
C CYS A 357 13.97 -3.39 -19.85
N ALA A 358 14.06 -2.78 -21.05
CA ALA A 358 13.27 -1.62 -21.42
C ALA A 358 11.76 -1.96 -21.42
N ASP A 359 11.36 -3.08 -22.00
CA ASP A 359 9.97 -3.54 -22.05
C ASP A 359 9.38 -3.70 -20.62
N MET A 360 10.14 -4.28 -19.69
CA MET A 360 9.71 -4.42 -18.29
C MET A 360 9.62 -3.07 -17.56
N CYS A 361 10.55 -2.17 -17.81
CA CYS A 361 10.48 -0.81 -17.26
C CYS A 361 9.24 -0.06 -17.75
N GLU A 362 8.92 -0.15 -19.02
CA GLU A 362 7.72 0.48 -19.61
C GLU A 362 6.42 -0.10 -19.02
N GLN A 363 6.38 -1.42 -18.79
CA GLN A 363 5.25 -2.04 -18.08
C GLN A 363 5.15 -1.55 -16.63
N ALA A 364 6.27 -1.45 -15.92
CA ALA A 364 6.32 -0.94 -14.56
C ALA A 364 5.78 0.50 -14.47
N LEU A 365 6.15 1.36 -15.44
CA LEU A 365 5.74 2.77 -15.48
C LEU A 365 4.24 2.97 -15.77
N LYS A 366 3.54 1.99 -16.34
CA LYS A 366 2.07 2.03 -16.45
C LYS A 366 1.38 1.96 -15.09
N ARG A 367 1.99 1.29 -14.12
CA ARG A 367 1.45 1.09 -12.77
C ARG A 367 2.02 2.05 -11.73
N PHE A 368 3.29 2.43 -11.91
CA PHE A 368 4.04 3.37 -11.08
C PHE A 368 4.61 4.48 -11.97
N PRO A 369 3.77 5.36 -12.51
CA PRO A 369 4.24 6.43 -13.39
C PRO A 369 5.32 7.26 -12.69
N ASN A 370 6.34 7.68 -13.42
CA ASN A 370 7.44 8.52 -12.92
C ASN A 370 8.27 7.94 -11.77
N HIS A 371 8.23 6.62 -11.52
CA HIS A 371 9.05 6.00 -10.48
C HIS A 371 10.55 6.15 -10.81
N ALA A 372 11.28 6.93 -10.00
CA ALA A 372 12.64 7.36 -10.29
C ALA A 372 13.62 6.19 -10.58
N GLY A 373 13.58 5.12 -9.76
CA GLY A 373 14.46 3.96 -9.96
C GLY A 373 14.15 3.18 -11.25
N VAL A 374 12.88 3.15 -11.68
CA VAL A 374 12.49 2.52 -12.95
C VAL A 374 12.97 3.35 -14.13
N LEU A 375 12.79 4.69 -14.08
CA LEU A 375 13.28 5.60 -15.11
C LEU A 375 14.80 5.52 -15.26
N GLU A 376 15.55 5.52 -14.16
CA GLU A 376 17.01 5.35 -14.18
C GLU A 376 17.42 4.02 -14.83
N THR A 377 16.69 2.94 -14.55
CA THR A 377 16.96 1.61 -15.14
C THR A 377 16.67 1.59 -16.64
N LEU A 378 15.57 2.23 -17.06
CA LEU A 378 15.18 2.36 -18.46
C LEU A 378 16.24 3.14 -19.27
N ASP A 379 16.72 4.28 -18.72
CA ASP A 379 17.74 5.09 -19.35
C ASP A 379 19.05 4.33 -19.53
N LYS A 380 19.46 3.54 -18.51
CA LYS A 380 20.64 2.67 -18.61
C LYS A 380 20.47 1.61 -19.70
N ALA A 381 19.31 0.96 -19.78
CA ALA A 381 19.04 -0.05 -20.80
C ALA A 381 19.11 0.55 -22.22
N ARG A 382 18.49 1.71 -22.42
CA ARG A 382 18.48 2.42 -23.72
C ARG A 382 19.88 2.94 -24.14
N SER A 383 20.69 3.34 -23.16
CA SER A 383 22.06 3.82 -23.42
C SER A 383 23.04 2.69 -23.74
N SER A 384 22.85 1.51 -23.14
CA SER A 384 23.72 0.34 -23.31
C SER A 384 23.33 -0.55 -24.49
N GLY A 385 22.12 -0.40 -25.02
CA GLY A 385 21.60 -1.16 -26.17
C GLY A 385 21.87 -0.51 -27.53
N LYS A 386 22.52 0.65 -27.53
CA LYS A 386 23.02 1.34 -28.74
C LYS A 386 24.45 0.91 -29.04
#